data_1354d9512dc363e03ce0462be67ebea2
#
_entry.id   1354d9512dc363e03ce0462be67ebea2
#
_cell.length_a   1.000
_cell.length_b   1.000
_cell.length_c   1.000
_cell.angle_alpha   90.00
_cell.angle_beta   90.00
_cell.angle_gamma   90.00
#
_symmetry.space_group_name_H-M   'P 1'
#
loop_
_entity.id
_entity.type
_entity.pdbx_description
1 polymer ?
#
loop_
_entity_poly.entity_id
_entity_poly.type
_entity_poly.pdbx_seq_one_letter_code
_entity_poly.pdbx_strand_id
1 'polypeptide(L)'
;KLHRTGRKVDCDEIRNDFKDTYHETVWDRTDSVIEQLTQDEMVQIVKEKSLVGLGGSGFPTYIKLGTKEKINTVVINAVECEPYLSSDYRLILEHPGRVLTGLKYVMQALNAKKGLIAIKSKNGPLIQVLNQVLKVRFSDLDVEVVKVGNHYPQGWEVDMFRSALGIEIPHGQLPMKYGVIGFNVSTCVGVFDAIKHNLPVTKRHFTLTGDAVKFPQNIRVRVGTSVRELIKECDGYVDNLDEVLVVMGGPMMGTSTTTDDVIVSKTTTSVILLKNVEYKEEPCVRCGSCVYSCPVKIEPVQIMNAVKRNDKEAMKGLEAFKCIECGLCAYVCTSKIHVTDYVRKAKKLIG
;
A
#
# COMPACT_ATOMS: atom_id res chain seq x y z
N LYS A 1 -14.33 -17.44 -8.08
CA LYS A 1 -13.46 -16.37 -8.62
C LYS A 1 -12.07 -16.48 -8.00
N LEU A 2 -11.05 -15.92 -8.66
CA LEU A 2 -9.69 -15.96 -8.15
C LEU A 2 -9.44 -14.76 -7.22
N HIS A 3 -8.89 -15.04 -6.04
CA HIS A 3 -8.31 -14.01 -5.18
C HIS A 3 -6.99 -13.51 -5.79
N ARG A 4 -6.52 -12.31 -5.39
CA ARG A 4 -5.22 -11.73 -5.83
C ARG A 4 -4.01 -12.67 -5.69
N THR A 5 -4.11 -13.71 -4.85
CA THR A 5 -3.09 -14.75 -4.66
C THR A 5 -3.20 -15.92 -5.63
N GLY A 6 -4.11 -15.87 -6.61
CA GLY A 6 -4.38 -16.97 -7.53
C GLY A 6 -5.17 -18.14 -6.93
N ARG A 7 -5.59 -18.06 -5.66
CA ARG A 7 -6.42 -19.09 -5.02
C ARG A 7 -7.89 -18.90 -5.38
N LYS A 8 -8.58 -20.00 -5.66
CA LYS A 8 -10.05 -20.00 -5.74
C LYS A 8 -10.61 -19.76 -4.33
N VAL A 9 -11.56 -18.83 -4.22
CA VAL A 9 -12.28 -18.55 -2.99
C VAL A 9 -13.78 -18.56 -3.26
N ASP A 10 -14.54 -19.04 -2.32
CA ASP A 10 -16.00 -18.90 -2.34
C ASP A 10 -16.34 -17.43 -2.15
N CYS A 11 -17.29 -16.93 -2.92
CA CYS A 11 -17.73 -15.55 -2.86
C CYS A 11 -19.19 -15.44 -3.31
N ASP A 12 -19.90 -14.53 -2.70
CA ASP A 12 -21.23 -14.14 -3.17
C ASP A 12 -21.09 -13.25 -4.42
N GLU A 13 -21.94 -13.49 -5.41
CA GLU A 13 -22.05 -12.63 -6.58
C GLU A 13 -23.21 -11.66 -6.36
N ILE A 14 -22.88 -10.37 -6.32
CA ILE A 14 -23.86 -9.30 -6.17
C ILE A 14 -24.03 -8.60 -7.51
N ARG A 15 -25.22 -8.72 -8.11
CA ARG A 15 -25.59 -7.94 -9.29
C ARG A 15 -25.99 -6.53 -8.86
N ASN A 16 -25.18 -5.55 -9.25
CA ASN A 16 -25.43 -4.16 -8.93
C ASN A 16 -26.51 -3.55 -9.83
N ASP A 17 -27.41 -2.75 -9.27
CA ASP A 17 -28.44 -2.01 -10.00
C ASP A 17 -27.97 -0.61 -10.46
N PHE A 18 -26.74 -0.24 -10.12
CA PHE A 18 -26.06 1.04 -10.40
C PHE A 18 -26.77 2.31 -9.88
N LYS A 19 -27.76 2.17 -9.00
CA LYS A 19 -28.44 3.32 -8.39
C LYS A 19 -27.65 4.00 -7.30
N ASP A 20 -26.60 3.33 -6.77
CA ASP A 20 -25.75 3.82 -5.67
C ASP A 20 -26.53 4.26 -4.42
N THR A 21 -27.70 3.66 -4.17
CA THR A 21 -28.49 3.93 -2.98
C THR A 21 -27.82 3.31 -1.77
N TYR A 22 -27.49 4.11 -0.78
CA TYR A 22 -26.93 3.62 0.48
C TYR A 22 -28.05 3.17 1.41
N HIS A 23 -27.74 2.16 2.24
CA HIS A 23 -28.61 1.74 3.34
C HIS A 23 -28.73 2.87 4.38
N GLU A 24 -29.83 2.91 5.12
CA GLU A 24 -30.11 3.91 6.16
C GLU A 24 -29.03 4.02 7.26
N THR A 25 -28.20 2.97 7.43
CA THR A 25 -27.05 2.99 8.35
C THR A 25 -25.90 3.88 7.88
N VAL A 26 -25.94 4.39 6.65
CA VAL A 26 -24.97 5.37 6.12
C VAL A 26 -25.56 6.77 6.31
N TRP A 27 -24.99 7.52 7.25
CA TRP A 27 -25.45 8.85 7.64
C TRP A 27 -24.29 9.71 8.14
N ASP A 28 -24.42 11.02 8.07
CA ASP A 28 -23.38 11.95 8.44
C ASP A 28 -23.44 12.30 9.93
N ARG A 29 -22.29 12.16 10.63
CA ARG A 29 -22.11 12.72 11.97
C ARG A 29 -21.78 14.21 11.87
N THR A 30 -22.35 15.00 12.77
CA THR A 30 -21.95 16.40 12.92
C THR A 30 -20.54 16.50 13.51
N ASP A 31 -19.86 17.61 13.26
CA ASP A 31 -18.50 17.80 13.77
C ASP A 31 -18.49 17.82 15.31
N SER A 32 -19.52 18.41 15.94
CA SER A 32 -19.69 18.43 17.39
C SER A 32 -19.80 17.02 18.01
N VAL A 33 -20.44 16.07 17.33
CA VAL A 33 -20.49 14.67 17.77
C VAL A 33 -19.13 14.01 17.63
N ILE A 34 -18.44 14.25 16.50
CA ILE A 34 -17.14 13.65 16.24
C ILE A 34 -16.08 14.12 17.24
N GLU A 35 -16.09 15.41 17.59
CA GLU A 35 -15.15 15.99 18.57
C GLU A 35 -15.28 15.37 19.97
N GLN A 36 -16.44 14.83 20.31
CA GLN A 36 -16.70 14.17 21.59
C GLN A 36 -16.40 12.65 21.59
N LEU A 37 -16.16 12.05 20.40
CA LEU A 37 -15.86 10.62 20.32
C LEU A 37 -14.57 10.27 21.06
N THR A 38 -14.65 9.28 21.90
CA THR A 38 -13.53 8.65 22.57
C THR A 38 -12.73 7.77 21.60
N GLN A 39 -11.50 7.38 21.99
CA GLN A 39 -10.70 6.41 21.23
C GLN A 39 -11.49 5.11 21.00
N ASP A 40 -12.09 4.55 22.03
CA ASP A 40 -12.79 3.27 21.97
C ASP A 40 -14.01 3.33 21.02
N GLU A 41 -14.75 4.43 21.02
CA GLU A 41 -15.85 4.65 20.07
C GLU A 41 -15.37 4.77 18.64
N MET A 42 -14.29 5.53 18.37
CA MET A 42 -13.69 5.62 17.04
C MET A 42 -13.16 4.26 16.57
N VAL A 43 -12.53 3.50 17.45
CA VAL A 43 -12.05 2.13 17.17
C VAL A 43 -13.21 1.22 16.82
N GLN A 44 -14.31 1.29 17.57
CA GLN A 44 -15.51 0.47 17.30
C GLN A 44 -16.15 0.83 15.95
N ILE A 45 -16.30 2.12 15.64
CA ILE A 45 -16.80 2.58 14.33
C ILE A 45 -15.94 2.00 13.20
N VAL A 46 -14.63 2.17 13.28
CA VAL A 46 -13.68 1.70 12.24
C VAL A 46 -13.71 0.17 12.09
N LYS A 47 -13.88 -0.56 13.21
CA LYS A 47 -14.01 -2.01 13.23
C LYS A 47 -15.30 -2.46 12.53
N GLU A 48 -16.44 -1.87 12.85
CA GLU A 48 -17.73 -2.17 12.23
C GLU A 48 -17.74 -1.89 10.71
N LYS A 49 -17.04 -0.83 10.27
CA LYS A 49 -16.88 -0.52 8.85
C LYS A 49 -15.83 -1.39 8.17
N SER A 50 -15.25 -2.36 8.89
CA SER A 50 -14.28 -3.33 8.37
C SER A 50 -13.13 -2.68 7.61
N LEU A 51 -12.64 -1.51 8.11
CA LEU A 51 -11.55 -0.79 7.50
C LEU A 51 -10.22 -1.49 7.77
N VAL A 52 -9.46 -1.68 6.70
CA VAL A 52 -8.12 -2.27 6.72
C VAL A 52 -7.11 -1.30 6.12
N GLY A 53 -5.83 -1.60 6.25
CA GLY A 53 -4.76 -0.86 5.60
C GLY A 53 -4.90 -0.91 4.07
N LEU A 54 -5.31 0.20 3.48
CA LEU A 54 -5.65 0.32 2.06
C LEU A 54 -4.43 0.55 1.15
N GLY A 55 -3.26 0.72 1.70
CA GLY A 55 -1.99 0.78 0.96
C GLY A 55 -1.41 -0.59 0.59
N GLY A 56 -2.23 -1.64 0.56
CA GLY A 56 -1.83 -3.00 0.18
C GLY A 56 -1.62 -3.98 1.34
N SER A 57 -1.39 -3.49 2.57
CA SER A 57 -1.09 -4.35 3.73
C SER A 57 -2.28 -5.19 4.20
N GLY A 58 -3.51 -4.65 4.09
CA GLY A 58 -4.71 -5.31 4.60
C GLY A 58 -4.77 -5.44 6.13
N PHE A 59 -3.84 -4.83 6.86
CA PHE A 59 -3.84 -4.90 8.32
C PHE A 59 -5.07 -4.18 8.90
N PRO A 60 -5.79 -4.79 9.86
CA PRO A 60 -7.00 -4.18 10.43
C PRO A 60 -6.70 -2.84 11.09
N THR A 61 -7.33 -1.77 10.59
CA THR A 61 -7.05 -0.38 11.03
C THR A 61 -7.45 -0.16 12.49
N TYR A 62 -8.52 -0.83 12.96
CA TYR A 62 -8.97 -0.73 14.33
C TYR A 62 -7.91 -1.20 15.34
N ILE A 63 -7.03 -2.16 14.99
CA ILE A 63 -5.92 -2.61 15.85
C ILE A 63 -4.88 -1.51 15.98
N LYS A 64 -4.56 -0.81 14.89
CA LYS A 64 -3.64 0.34 14.94
C LYS A 64 -4.21 1.47 15.81
N LEU A 65 -5.49 1.81 15.63
CA LEU A 65 -6.16 2.87 16.39
C LEU A 65 -6.39 2.51 17.86
N GLY A 66 -6.57 1.21 18.17
CA GLY A 66 -6.77 0.72 19.54
C GLY A 66 -5.47 0.44 20.31
N THR A 67 -4.32 0.89 19.83
CA THR A 67 -3.06 0.70 20.53
C THR A 67 -3.09 1.33 21.92
N LYS A 68 -2.45 0.69 22.89
CA LYS A 68 -2.24 1.23 24.23
C LYS A 68 -0.89 1.95 24.39
N GLU A 69 -0.06 1.91 23.35
CA GLU A 69 1.20 2.66 23.30
C GLU A 69 0.91 4.16 23.18
N LYS A 70 1.72 4.98 23.84
CA LYS A 70 1.62 6.44 23.71
C LYS A 70 2.17 6.88 22.36
N ILE A 71 1.29 7.38 21.50
CA ILE A 71 1.66 7.89 20.18
C ILE A 71 1.86 9.40 20.25
N ASN A 72 3.05 9.85 19.88
CA ASN A 72 3.36 11.28 19.82
C ASN A 72 3.12 11.84 18.41
N THR A 73 3.43 11.04 17.38
CA THR A 73 3.39 11.48 15.98
C THR A 73 2.68 10.46 15.09
N VAL A 74 1.70 10.94 14.33
CA VAL A 74 1.05 10.19 13.23
C VAL A 74 1.70 10.59 11.92
N VAL A 75 2.08 9.62 11.09
CA VAL A 75 2.68 9.89 9.78
C VAL A 75 1.77 9.34 8.67
N ILE A 76 1.31 10.22 7.78
CA ILE A 76 0.73 9.75 6.51
C ILE A 76 1.85 9.37 5.55
N ASN A 77 1.84 8.13 5.11
CA ASN A 77 2.69 7.64 4.05
C ASN A 77 2.08 8.03 2.69
N ALA A 78 2.54 9.14 2.13
CA ALA A 78 2.19 9.64 0.80
C ALA A 78 3.36 9.47 -0.19
N VAL A 79 4.23 8.49 0.07
CA VAL A 79 5.43 8.26 -0.73
C VAL A 79 5.12 7.60 -2.07
N GLU A 80 4.16 6.66 -2.10
CA GLU A 80 3.78 5.90 -3.31
C GLU A 80 5.02 5.50 -4.12
N CYS A 81 5.87 4.62 -3.51
CA CYS A 81 7.19 4.33 -4.06
C CYS A 81 7.20 3.28 -5.18
N GLU A 82 6.16 2.45 -5.30
CA GLU A 82 6.04 1.48 -6.39
C GLU A 82 5.98 2.19 -7.75
N PRO A 83 6.72 1.72 -8.76
CA PRO A 83 6.58 2.23 -10.12
C PRO A 83 5.16 2.05 -10.66
N TYR A 84 4.77 2.85 -11.64
CA TYR A 84 3.47 2.87 -12.30
C TYR A 84 2.29 3.37 -11.45
N LEU A 85 2.38 3.38 -10.13
CA LEU A 85 1.30 3.81 -9.24
C LEU A 85 1.23 5.34 -9.14
N SER A 86 0.00 5.87 -9.17
CA SER A 86 -0.29 7.29 -8.99
C SER A 86 -1.65 7.56 -8.33
N SER A 87 -2.29 6.55 -7.77
CA SER A 87 -3.63 6.68 -7.18
C SER A 87 -3.63 7.52 -5.90
N ASP A 88 -2.63 7.35 -5.02
CA ASP A 88 -2.51 8.16 -3.81
C ASP A 88 -2.12 9.61 -4.15
N TYR A 89 -1.27 9.81 -5.18
CA TYR A 89 -0.94 11.12 -5.71
C TYR A 89 -2.20 11.88 -6.16
N ARG A 90 -3.04 11.23 -6.98
CA ARG A 90 -4.29 11.81 -7.48
C ARG A 90 -5.30 12.05 -6.36
N LEU A 91 -5.41 11.12 -5.42
CA LEU A 91 -6.32 11.24 -4.28
C LEU A 91 -5.99 12.46 -3.40
N ILE A 92 -4.70 12.73 -3.16
CA ILE A 92 -4.26 13.93 -2.45
C ILE A 92 -4.57 15.18 -3.26
N LEU A 93 -4.26 15.18 -4.56
CA LEU A 93 -4.43 16.36 -5.42
C LEU A 93 -5.90 16.77 -5.54
N GLU A 94 -6.80 15.80 -5.68
CA GLU A 94 -8.23 16.03 -5.91
C GLU A 94 -9.02 16.20 -4.60
N HIS A 95 -8.60 15.54 -3.52
CA HIS A 95 -9.34 15.49 -2.26
C HIS A 95 -8.46 15.73 -1.03
N PRO A 96 -7.59 16.78 -1.01
CA PRO A 96 -6.67 17.01 0.12
C PRO A 96 -7.41 17.18 1.44
N GLY A 97 -8.59 17.81 1.43
CA GLY A 97 -9.39 18.00 2.63
C GLY A 97 -9.85 16.69 3.28
N ARG A 98 -10.21 15.68 2.49
CA ARG A 98 -10.60 14.35 3.03
C ARG A 98 -9.42 13.64 3.67
N VAL A 99 -8.24 13.73 3.05
CA VAL A 99 -7.00 13.14 3.58
C VAL A 99 -6.63 13.78 4.91
N LEU A 100 -6.64 15.12 4.98
CA LEU A 100 -6.29 15.88 6.18
C LEU A 100 -7.31 15.72 7.30
N THR A 101 -8.61 15.67 6.98
CA THR A 101 -9.65 15.38 8.00
C THR A 101 -9.50 13.95 8.54
N GLY A 102 -9.18 12.99 7.67
CA GLY A 102 -8.86 11.63 8.11
C GLY A 102 -7.65 11.58 9.04
N LEU A 103 -6.59 12.36 8.76
CA LEU A 103 -5.45 12.53 9.66
C LEU A 103 -5.88 13.15 11.01
N LYS A 104 -6.69 14.22 10.99
CA LYS A 104 -7.25 14.85 12.21
C LYS A 104 -7.94 13.79 13.08
N TYR A 105 -8.79 12.95 12.50
CA TYR A 105 -9.50 11.90 13.24
C TYR A 105 -8.57 10.82 13.80
N VAL A 106 -7.54 10.42 13.04
CA VAL A 106 -6.51 9.50 13.54
C VAL A 106 -5.74 10.11 14.72
N MET A 107 -5.34 11.40 14.60
CA MET A 107 -4.66 12.12 15.67
C MET A 107 -5.55 12.24 16.92
N GLN A 108 -6.84 12.53 16.76
CA GLN A 108 -7.82 12.58 17.86
C GLN A 108 -7.93 11.21 18.55
N ALA A 109 -8.14 10.12 17.79
CA ALA A 109 -8.28 8.77 18.32
C ALA A 109 -7.04 8.33 19.13
N LEU A 110 -5.85 8.73 18.71
CA LEU A 110 -4.58 8.38 19.35
C LEU A 110 -4.08 9.42 20.36
N ASN A 111 -4.80 10.51 20.55
CA ASN A 111 -4.36 11.68 21.32
C ASN A 111 -2.96 12.14 20.94
N ALA A 112 -2.64 12.06 19.63
CA ALA A 112 -1.35 12.43 19.08
C ALA A 112 -1.28 13.93 18.85
N LYS A 113 -0.15 14.54 19.24
CA LYS A 113 0.02 15.99 19.13
C LYS A 113 0.49 16.44 17.77
N LYS A 114 1.28 15.60 17.06
CA LYS A 114 1.89 15.93 15.79
C LYS A 114 1.46 15.01 14.66
N GLY A 115 1.15 15.60 13.51
CA GLY A 115 0.91 14.91 12.26
C GLY A 115 1.99 15.23 11.23
N LEU A 116 2.44 14.24 10.47
CA LEU A 116 3.35 14.44 9.35
C LEU A 116 2.78 13.82 8.08
N ILE A 117 3.09 14.43 6.94
CA ILE A 117 2.78 13.86 5.63
C ILE A 117 4.10 13.66 4.89
N ALA A 118 4.56 12.40 4.83
CA ALA A 118 5.80 12.04 4.17
C ALA A 118 5.57 11.94 2.66
N ILE A 119 6.23 12.79 1.88
CA ILE A 119 6.08 12.89 0.42
C ILE A 119 7.45 12.88 -0.25
N LYS A 120 7.56 12.21 -1.41
CA LYS A 120 8.76 12.30 -2.25
C LYS A 120 9.09 13.76 -2.59
N SER A 121 10.36 14.14 -2.45
CA SER A 121 10.82 15.53 -2.70
C SER A 121 10.54 16.02 -4.12
N LYS A 122 10.42 15.12 -5.11
CA LYS A 122 10.06 15.45 -6.50
C LYS A 122 8.59 15.84 -6.71
N ASN A 123 7.70 15.59 -5.75
CA ASN A 123 6.27 15.83 -5.88
C ASN A 123 5.88 17.25 -5.46
N GLY A 124 6.56 18.26 -6.03
CA GLY A 124 6.34 19.70 -5.73
C GLY A 124 4.88 20.15 -5.75
N PRO A 125 4.07 19.82 -6.79
CA PRO A 125 2.66 20.22 -6.83
C PRO A 125 1.83 19.74 -5.64
N LEU A 126 2.02 18.47 -5.18
CA LEU A 126 1.33 17.97 -4.00
C LEU A 126 1.71 18.71 -2.72
N ILE A 127 3.01 19.00 -2.58
CA ILE A 127 3.53 19.74 -1.43
C ILE A 127 2.89 21.13 -1.35
N GLN A 128 2.77 21.80 -2.49
CA GLN A 128 2.12 23.12 -2.57
C GLN A 128 0.64 23.07 -2.18
N VAL A 129 -0.12 22.13 -2.77
CA VAL A 129 -1.55 21.94 -2.49
C VAL A 129 -1.78 21.64 -1.01
N LEU A 130 -1.02 20.71 -0.43
CA LEU A 130 -1.16 20.35 0.99
C LEU A 130 -0.83 21.53 1.91
N ASN A 131 0.28 22.24 1.67
CA ASN A 131 0.65 23.40 2.49
C ASN A 131 -0.40 24.52 2.41
N GLN A 132 -0.99 24.74 1.22
CA GLN A 132 -2.07 25.70 1.07
C GLN A 132 -3.31 25.31 1.85
N VAL A 133 -3.74 24.06 1.76
CA VAL A 133 -4.94 23.56 2.46
C VAL A 133 -4.72 23.54 3.97
N LEU A 134 -3.54 23.11 4.43
CA LEU A 134 -3.16 23.16 5.84
C LEU A 134 -3.26 24.60 6.38
N LYS A 135 -2.67 25.57 5.69
CA LYS A 135 -2.69 26.96 6.11
C LYS A 135 -4.10 27.56 6.19
N VAL A 136 -5.00 27.18 5.26
CA VAL A 136 -6.33 27.82 5.14
C VAL A 136 -7.39 27.10 6.00
N ARG A 137 -7.32 25.78 6.12
CA ARG A 137 -8.41 24.99 6.70
C ARG A 137 -8.05 24.19 7.94
N PHE A 138 -6.77 24.03 8.24
CA PHE A 138 -6.26 23.20 9.33
C PHE A 138 -5.12 23.89 10.08
N SER A 139 -5.17 25.21 10.18
CA SER A 139 -4.14 26.03 10.84
C SER A 139 -4.06 25.80 12.35
N ASP A 140 -5.07 25.18 12.93
CA ASP A 140 -5.18 24.76 14.34
C ASP A 140 -4.47 23.42 14.63
N LEU A 141 -4.10 22.68 13.58
CA LEU A 141 -3.41 21.41 13.73
C LEU A 141 -1.90 21.55 13.56
N ASP A 142 -1.13 20.87 14.44
CA ASP A 142 0.31 20.71 14.25
C ASP A 142 0.58 19.62 13.22
N VAL A 143 0.45 19.98 11.94
CA VAL A 143 0.67 19.08 10.80
C VAL A 143 1.65 19.70 9.81
N GLU A 144 2.68 18.93 9.45
CA GLU A 144 3.72 19.35 8.53
C GLU A 144 3.86 18.40 7.33
N VAL A 145 4.20 18.94 6.16
CA VAL A 145 4.59 18.16 4.98
C VAL A 145 6.11 17.98 4.99
N VAL A 146 6.55 16.73 5.09
CA VAL A 146 7.98 16.37 5.16
C VAL A 146 8.42 15.71 3.86
N LYS A 147 9.50 16.25 3.28
CA LYS A 147 10.13 15.71 2.07
C LYS A 147 11.01 14.53 2.42
N VAL A 148 10.79 13.40 1.74
CA VAL A 148 11.62 12.20 1.85
C VAL A 148 12.30 11.88 0.51
N GLY A 149 13.15 10.85 0.49
CA GLY A 149 13.88 10.43 -0.71
C GLY A 149 12.97 10.02 -1.86
N ASN A 150 13.54 9.98 -3.07
CA ASN A 150 12.81 9.58 -4.30
C ASN A 150 13.10 8.12 -4.72
N HIS A 151 13.88 7.39 -3.94
CA HIS A 151 14.26 6.03 -4.25
C HIS A 151 13.15 5.01 -3.89
N TYR A 152 13.30 3.79 -4.36
CA TYR A 152 12.53 2.64 -3.91
C TYR A 152 13.41 1.78 -2.96
N PRO A 153 12.92 1.29 -1.81
CA PRO A 153 11.53 1.32 -1.33
C PRO A 153 11.25 2.38 -0.24
N GLN A 154 11.46 3.66 -0.51
CA GLN A 154 11.27 4.77 0.45
C GLN A 154 9.90 4.75 1.18
N GLY A 155 8.86 4.12 0.58
CA GLY A 155 7.56 3.91 1.20
C GLY A 155 7.50 2.77 2.21
N TRP A 156 8.58 2.01 2.39
CA TRP A 156 8.68 1.07 3.49
C TRP A 156 8.69 1.84 4.82
N GLU A 157 7.77 1.47 5.72
CA GLU A 157 7.44 2.27 6.91
C GLU A 157 8.68 2.62 7.75
N VAL A 158 9.62 1.68 7.94
CA VAL A 158 10.86 1.89 8.71
C VAL A 158 11.78 2.93 8.03
N ASP A 159 11.96 2.83 6.71
CA ASP A 159 12.79 3.77 5.96
C ASP A 159 12.13 5.16 5.89
N MET A 160 10.81 5.20 5.77
CA MET A 160 10.03 6.44 5.82
C MET A 160 10.20 7.15 7.19
N PHE A 161 10.09 6.44 8.31
CA PHE A 161 10.27 7.04 9.65
C PHE A 161 11.69 7.53 9.86
N ARG A 162 12.69 6.76 9.40
CA ARG A 162 14.08 7.21 9.45
C ARG A 162 14.28 8.50 8.65
N SER A 163 13.74 8.57 7.44
CA SER A 163 13.90 9.74 6.57
C SER A 163 13.09 10.96 7.02
N ALA A 164 11.88 10.74 7.59
CA ALA A 164 10.98 11.82 7.99
C ALA A 164 11.26 12.35 9.42
N LEU A 165 11.75 11.50 10.30
CA LEU A 165 11.85 11.79 11.74
C LEU A 165 13.25 11.53 12.33
N GLY A 166 14.17 10.92 11.58
CA GLY A 166 15.46 10.47 12.12
C GLY A 166 15.36 9.29 13.09
N ILE A 167 14.22 8.61 13.17
CA ILE A 167 13.99 7.51 14.10
C ILE A 167 14.41 6.19 13.45
N GLU A 168 15.33 5.48 14.08
CA GLU A 168 15.70 4.13 13.69
C GLU A 168 14.87 3.11 14.47
N ILE A 169 14.14 2.26 13.74
CA ILE A 169 13.33 1.19 14.31
C ILE A 169 14.05 -0.12 14.02
N PRO A 170 14.50 -0.83 15.07
CA PRO A 170 15.15 -2.12 14.90
C PRO A 170 14.24 -3.14 14.23
N HIS A 171 14.85 -4.05 13.45
CA HIS A 171 14.10 -5.09 12.75
C HIS A 171 13.25 -5.92 13.72
N GLY A 172 11.98 -6.16 13.33
CA GLY A 172 11.02 -6.90 14.14
C GLY A 172 10.33 -6.09 15.25
N GLN A 173 10.74 -4.83 15.47
CA GLN A 173 10.05 -3.94 16.41
C GLN A 173 8.91 -3.18 15.72
N LEU A 174 7.86 -2.91 16.50
CA LEU A 174 6.72 -2.13 16.02
C LEU A 174 6.97 -0.63 16.21
N PRO A 175 6.71 0.21 15.21
CA PRO A 175 6.89 1.68 15.30
C PRO A 175 6.17 2.32 16.48
N MET A 176 5.02 1.77 16.86
CA MET A 176 4.22 2.27 18.01
C MET A 176 4.99 2.31 19.31
N LYS A 177 5.93 1.38 19.55
CA LYS A 177 6.81 1.39 20.75
C LYS A 177 7.75 2.59 20.79
N TYR A 178 7.96 3.23 19.64
CA TYR A 178 8.79 4.44 19.50
C TYR A 178 7.96 5.71 19.41
N GLY A 179 6.66 5.65 19.77
CA GLY A 179 5.76 6.77 19.80
C GLY A 179 5.32 7.27 18.40
N VAL A 180 5.53 6.47 17.36
CA VAL A 180 5.18 6.82 15.97
C VAL A 180 4.29 5.76 15.35
N ILE A 181 3.38 6.18 14.46
CA ILE A 181 2.50 5.28 13.75
C ILE A 181 2.25 5.78 12.32
N GLY A 182 2.23 4.86 11.36
CA GLY A 182 2.04 5.18 9.95
C GLY A 182 0.65 4.79 9.44
N PHE A 183 0.08 5.62 8.57
CA PHE A 183 -1.13 5.32 7.81
C PHE A 183 -0.93 5.68 6.34
N ASN A 184 -1.47 4.87 5.44
CA ASN A 184 -1.49 5.19 4.02
C ASN A 184 -2.57 6.27 3.74
N VAL A 185 -2.39 7.06 2.67
CA VAL A 185 -3.32 8.11 2.21
C VAL A 185 -4.76 7.60 2.08
N SER A 186 -4.95 6.51 1.33
CA SER A 186 -6.29 5.92 1.13
C SER A 186 -6.89 5.42 2.44
N THR A 187 -6.08 4.95 3.40
CA THR A 187 -6.55 4.53 4.73
C THR A 187 -7.08 5.72 5.53
N CYS A 188 -6.41 6.88 5.46
CA CYS A 188 -6.91 8.10 6.11
C CYS A 188 -8.25 8.54 5.53
N VAL A 189 -8.43 8.48 4.21
CA VAL A 189 -9.73 8.73 3.58
C VAL A 189 -10.77 7.72 4.04
N GLY A 190 -10.41 6.44 4.19
CA GLY A 190 -11.28 5.41 4.75
C GLY A 190 -11.69 5.70 6.20
N VAL A 191 -10.79 6.22 7.04
CA VAL A 191 -11.10 6.68 8.39
C VAL A 191 -12.08 7.86 8.36
N PHE A 192 -11.83 8.84 7.48
CA PHE A 192 -12.75 9.95 7.27
C PHE A 192 -14.17 9.46 6.90
N ASP A 193 -14.27 8.57 5.90
CA ASP A 193 -15.56 8.05 5.44
C ASP A 193 -16.28 7.24 6.53
N ALA A 194 -15.55 6.43 7.31
CA ALA A 194 -16.11 5.65 8.39
C ALA A 194 -16.63 6.53 9.53
N ILE A 195 -15.85 7.51 9.96
CA ILE A 195 -16.20 8.36 11.10
C ILE A 195 -17.23 9.43 10.70
N LYS A 196 -17.01 10.14 9.59
CA LYS A 196 -17.91 11.24 9.17
C LYS A 196 -19.21 10.72 8.58
N HIS A 197 -19.13 9.76 7.66
CA HIS A 197 -20.28 9.32 6.87
C HIS A 197 -20.82 7.94 7.27
N ASN A 198 -20.30 7.35 8.33
CA ASN A 198 -20.63 5.98 8.74
C ASN A 198 -20.53 4.96 7.59
N LEU A 199 -19.65 5.22 6.64
CA LEU A 199 -19.52 4.51 5.36
C LEU A 199 -18.43 3.43 5.40
N PRO A 200 -18.74 2.17 5.07
CA PRO A 200 -17.72 1.13 4.91
C PRO A 200 -16.94 1.30 3.59
N VAL A 201 -15.80 0.61 3.49
CA VAL A 201 -15.00 0.62 2.25
C VAL A 201 -15.69 -0.22 1.18
N THR A 202 -16.55 0.41 0.41
CA THR A 202 -17.26 -0.18 -0.74
C THR A 202 -16.62 0.14 -2.08
N LYS A 203 -15.81 1.20 -2.14
CA LYS A 203 -15.13 1.67 -3.36
C LYS A 203 -13.64 1.85 -3.12
N ARG A 204 -12.84 1.65 -4.16
CA ARG A 204 -11.39 1.85 -4.16
C ARG A 204 -10.98 2.84 -5.25
N HIS A 205 -10.04 3.72 -4.91
CA HIS A 205 -9.23 4.43 -5.90
C HIS A 205 -7.99 3.57 -6.16
N PHE A 206 -7.69 3.30 -7.41
CA PHE A 206 -6.49 2.58 -7.77
C PHE A 206 -6.04 2.95 -9.19
N THR A 207 -4.81 2.58 -9.54
CA THR A 207 -4.24 2.81 -10.85
C THR A 207 -4.45 1.58 -11.73
N LEU A 208 -5.12 1.76 -12.89
CA LEU A 208 -5.10 0.80 -13.99
C LEU A 208 -4.13 1.30 -15.05
N THR A 209 -3.08 0.55 -15.35
CA THR A 209 -1.99 1.02 -16.21
C THR A 209 -1.22 -0.15 -16.85
N GLY A 210 -0.20 0.17 -17.59
CA GLY A 210 0.68 -0.78 -18.27
C GLY A 210 0.73 -0.49 -19.77
N ASP A 211 1.57 -1.24 -20.47
CA ASP A 211 1.77 -1.13 -21.91
C ASP A 211 0.81 -2.00 -22.74
N ALA A 212 -0.01 -2.81 -22.04
CA ALA A 212 -1.00 -3.69 -22.66
C ALA A 212 -2.44 -3.12 -22.60
N VAL A 213 -2.70 -1.99 -21.91
CA VAL A 213 -4.02 -1.34 -21.86
C VAL A 213 -4.07 -0.10 -22.74
N LYS A 214 -5.18 0.13 -23.46
CA LYS A 214 -5.31 1.29 -24.37
C LYS A 214 -5.32 2.62 -23.64
N PHE A 215 -6.12 2.74 -22.57
CA PHE A 215 -6.27 3.99 -21.81
C PHE A 215 -5.90 3.79 -20.33
N PRO A 216 -4.60 3.91 -19.96
CA PRO A 216 -4.19 3.87 -18.56
C PRO A 216 -4.74 5.07 -17.79
N GLN A 217 -5.31 4.82 -16.60
CA GLN A 217 -5.92 5.87 -15.79
C GLN A 217 -6.04 5.49 -14.31
N ASN A 218 -6.24 6.51 -13.45
CA ASN A 218 -6.69 6.29 -12.09
C ASN A 218 -8.21 6.24 -12.06
N ILE A 219 -8.76 5.22 -11.44
CA ILE A 219 -10.20 4.96 -11.43
C ILE A 219 -10.71 4.72 -10.02
N ARG A 220 -11.99 5.01 -9.81
CA ARG A 220 -12.72 4.70 -8.58
C ARG A 220 -13.75 3.63 -8.87
N VAL A 221 -13.53 2.43 -8.31
CA VAL A 221 -14.38 1.27 -8.58
C VAL A 221 -14.92 0.65 -7.31
N ARG A 222 -15.98 -0.15 -7.43
CA ARG A 222 -16.51 -0.95 -6.33
C ARG A 222 -15.58 -2.12 -6.02
N VAL A 223 -15.43 -2.42 -4.74
CA VAL A 223 -14.76 -3.67 -4.32
C VAL A 223 -15.57 -4.85 -4.84
N GLY A 224 -14.87 -5.84 -5.41
CA GLY A 224 -15.49 -6.99 -6.06
C GLY A 224 -15.65 -6.86 -7.58
N THR A 225 -15.41 -5.68 -8.17
CA THR A 225 -15.46 -5.51 -9.64
C THR A 225 -14.40 -6.39 -10.32
N SER A 226 -14.80 -7.06 -11.40
CA SER A 226 -13.89 -7.86 -12.23
C SER A 226 -12.89 -6.95 -12.96
N VAL A 227 -11.62 -7.35 -12.97
CA VAL A 227 -10.58 -6.64 -13.73
C VAL A 227 -10.88 -6.69 -15.22
N ARG A 228 -11.41 -7.80 -15.72
CA ARG A 228 -11.85 -7.93 -17.13
C ARG A 228 -12.88 -6.87 -17.53
N GLU A 229 -13.85 -6.57 -16.66
CA GLU A 229 -14.82 -5.51 -16.91
C GLU A 229 -14.18 -4.14 -16.93
N LEU A 230 -13.26 -3.88 -15.99
CA LEU A 230 -12.55 -2.59 -15.95
C LEU A 230 -11.68 -2.35 -17.19
N ILE A 231 -11.05 -3.41 -17.71
CA ILE A 231 -10.29 -3.32 -18.96
C ILE A 231 -11.19 -2.92 -20.12
N LYS A 232 -12.40 -3.48 -20.20
CA LYS A 232 -13.39 -3.09 -21.24
C LYS A 232 -13.78 -1.62 -21.15
N GLU A 233 -14.02 -1.11 -19.93
CA GLU A 233 -14.33 0.30 -19.69
C GLU A 233 -13.16 1.23 -20.05
N CYS A 234 -11.94 0.70 -20.15
CA CYS A 234 -10.72 1.40 -20.56
C CYS A 234 -10.37 1.12 -22.04
N ASP A 235 -11.37 0.89 -22.90
CA ASP A 235 -11.26 0.55 -24.31
C ASP A 235 -10.46 -0.72 -24.65
N GLY A 236 -10.27 -1.56 -23.64
CA GLY A 236 -9.68 -2.87 -23.81
C GLY A 236 -8.16 -2.90 -23.85
N TYR A 237 -7.66 -4.00 -24.35
CA TYR A 237 -6.24 -4.21 -24.57
C TYR A 237 -5.76 -3.50 -25.85
N VAL A 238 -4.48 -3.16 -25.92
CA VAL A 238 -3.85 -2.74 -27.17
C VAL A 238 -3.88 -3.87 -28.20
N ASP A 239 -3.81 -3.51 -29.48
CA ASP A 239 -3.92 -4.49 -30.55
C ASP A 239 -2.65 -5.39 -30.65
N ASN A 240 -2.80 -6.59 -31.24
CA ASN A 240 -1.72 -7.57 -31.46
C ASN A 240 -1.00 -8.03 -30.21
N LEU A 241 -1.75 -8.39 -29.17
CA LEU A 241 -1.22 -9.02 -27.97
C LEU A 241 -1.32 -10.54 -28.07
N ASP A 242 -0.18 -11.21 -27.89
CA ASP A 242 -0.13 -12.68 -27.76
C ASP A 242 -0.52 -13.11 -26.34
N GLU A 243 0.14 -12.48 -25.35
CA GLU A 243 -0.12 -12.76 -23.93
C GLU A 243 -0.03 -11.49 -23.09
N VAL A 244 -0.78 -11.44 -21.99
CA VAL A 244 -0.77 -10.35 -21.03
C VAL A 244 -0.41 -10.87 -19.64
N LEU A 245 0.55 -10.22 -19.02
CA LEU A 245 0.85 -10.38 -17.60
C LEU A 245 0.03 -9.36 -16.81
N VAL A 246 -0.86 -9.87 -15.96
CA VAL A 246 -1.68 -9.06 -15.06
C VAL A 246 -1.00 -9.01 -13.70
N VAL A 247 -0.61 -7.82 -13.23
CA VAL A 247 0.00 -7.61 -11.91
C VAL A 247 -1.00 -6.89 -11.00
N MET A 248 -1.39 -7.56 -9.93
CA MET A 248 -2.25 -7.02 -8.88
C MET A 248 -1.39 -6.37 -7.80
N GLY A 249 -1.42 -5.04 -7.73
CA GLY A 249 -0.49 -4.24 -6.92
C GLY A 249 0.67 -3.67 -7.74
N GLY A 250 1.71 -3.16 -7.08
CA GLY A 250 2.89 -2.63 -7.77
C GLY A 250 3.76 -3.73 -8.43
N PRO A 251 4.61 -3.38 -9.38
CA PRO A 251 5.41 -4.36 -10.12
C PRO A 251 6.51 -5.01 -9.26
N MET A 252 6.86 -4.37 -8.13
CA MET A 252 7.92 -4.86 -7.25
C MET A 252 7.41 -5.81 -6.15
N MET A 253 6.26 -5.52 -5.55
CA MET A 253 5.69 -6.28 -4.43
C MET A 253 4.34 -6.92 -4.74
N GLY A 254 3.77 -6.67 -5.90
CA GLY A 254 2.49 -7.24 -6.33
C GLY A 254 2.57 -8.73 -6.64
N THR A 255 1.43 -9.28 -7.04
CA THR A 255 1.30 -10.68 -7.46
C THR A 255 0.88 -10.72 -8.92
N SER A 256 1.62 -11.46 -9.73
CA SER A 256 1.32 -11.63 -11.15
C SER A 256 0.43 -12.84 -11.41
N THR A 257 -0.36 -12.76 -12.47
CA THR A 257 -1.17 -13.84 -13.04
C THR A 257 -1.28 -13.64 -14.54
N THR A 258 -1.56 -14.71 -15.27
CA THR A 258 -1.80 -14.70 -16.72
C THR A 258 -3.29 -14.57 -17.07
N THR A 259 -4.16 -14.35 -16.10
CA THR A 259 -5.60 -14.20 -16.31
C THR A 259 -6.10 -12.87 -15.75
N ASP A 260 -7.01 -12.24 -16.45
CA ASP A 260 -7.77 -11.07 -16.01
C ASP A 260 -9.06 -11.44 -15.24
N ASP A 261 -9.33 -12.75 -15.06
CA ASP A 261 -10.44 -13.24 -14.24
C ASP A 261 -10.14 -13.14 -12.74
N VAL A 262 -9.74 -11.94 -12.32
CA VAL A 262 -9.45 -11.54 -10.95
C VAL A 262 -10.34 -10.38 -10.55
N ILE A 263 -10.49 -10.15 -9.25
CA ILE A 263 -11.36 -9.11 -8.72
C ILE A 263 -10.58 -8.05 -7.95
N VAL A 264 -11.07 -6.82 -7.98
CA VAL A 264 -10.58 -5.73 -7.13
C VAL A 264 -10.98 -5.99 -5.69
N SER A 265 -10.00 -6.10 -4.80
CA SER A 265 -10.21 -6.24 -3.35
C SER A 265 -9.95 -4.93 -2.62
N LYS A 266 -10.25 -4.88 -1.31
CA LYS A 266 -9.89 -3.72 -0.46
C LYS A 266 -8.41 -3.39 -0.50
N THR A 267 -7.55 -4.35 -0.73
CA THR A 267 -6.09 -4.20 -0.74
C THR A 267 -5.47 -4.02 -2.12
N THR A 268 -6.28 -3.99 -3.18
CA THR A 268 -5.81 -3.72 -4.53
C THR A 268 -5.44 -2.23 -4.66
N THR A 269 -4.15 -1.94 -4.85
CA THR A 269 -3.62 -0.57 -5.04
C THR A 269 -3.49 -0.20 -6.50
N SER A 270 -3.27 -1.19 -7.36
CA SER A 270 -3.18 -1.04 -8.80
C SER A 270 -3.45 -2.36 -9.51
N VAL A 271 -3.74 -2.26 -10.79
CA VAL A 271 -3.69 -3.34 -11.76
C VAL A 271 -2.80 -2.88 -12.91
N ILE A 272 -1.72 -3.62 -13.15
CA ILE A 272 -0.77 -3.31 -14.21
C ILE A 272 -0.85 -4.41 -15.25
N LEU A 273 -1.11 -4.03 -16.49
CA LEU A 273 -1.24 -4.92 -17.64
C LEU A 273 0.00 -4.75 -18.50
N LEU A 274 0.86 -5.76 -18.49
CA LEU A 274 2.11 -5.73 -19.23
C LEU A 274 2.05 -6.73 -20.38
N LYS A 275 2.65 -6.36 -21.50
CA LYS A 275 2.98 -7.32 -22.56
C LYS A 275 3.89 -8.37 -21.96
N ASN A 276 3.50 -9.64 -22.12
CA ASN A 276 4.34 -10.70 -21.57
C ASN A 276 5.62 -10.82 -22.38
N VAL A 277 6.75 -10.70 -21.72
CA VAL A 277 8.08 -10.91 -22.32
C VAL A 277 8.75 -12.02 -21.53
N GLU A 278 8.98 -13.14 -22.19
CA GLU A 278 9.76 -14.22 -21.58
C GLU A 278 11.21 -13.80 -21.40
N TYR A 279 11.70 -13.92 -20.17
CA TYR A 279 13.11 -13.73 -19.84
C TYR A 279 13.70 -15.09 -19.45
N LYS A 280 14.78 -15.46 -20.14
CA LYS A 280 15.55 -16.65 -19.78
C LYS A 280 16.49 -16.32 -18.63
N GLU A 281 16.41 -17.11 -17.55
CA GLU A 281 17.40 -17.04 -16.48
C GLU A 281 18.77 -17.52 -16.98
N GLU A 282 19.81 -16.74 -16.67
CA GLU A 282 21.20 -17.10 -16.94
C GLU A 282 21.95 -17.41 -15.63
N PRO A 283 23.08 -18.12 -15.69
CA PRO A 283 23.89 -18.38 -14.52
C PRO A 283 24.34 -17.10 -13.81
N CYS A 284 24.38 -17.14 -12.48
CA CYS A 284 24.79 -16.01 -11.66
C CYS A 284 26.25 -15.60 -11.94
N VAL A 285 26.46 -14.37 -12.39
CA VAL A 285 27.80 -13.80 -12.67
C VAL A 285 28.47 -13.20 -11.43
N ARG A 286 27.89 -13.35 -10.24
CA ARG A 286 28.41 -12.88 -8.93
C ARG A 286 28.72 -11.38 -8.88
N CYS A 287 27.95 -10.54 -9.58
CA CYS A 287 28.15 -9.07 -9.63
C CYS A 287 27.87 -8.34 -8.31
N GLY A 288 27.17 -8.96 -7.34
CA GLY A 288 26.86 -8.35 -6.04
C GLY A 288 25.69 -7.35 -6.05
N SER A 289 25.12 -6.99 -7.19
CA SER A 289 24.07 -5.96 -7.29
C SER A 289 22.88 -6.21 -6.35
N CYS A 290 22.46 -7.48 -6.18
CA CYS A 290 21.37 -7.84 -5.27
C CYS A 290 21.72 -7.60 -3.79
N VAL A 291 22.99 -7.67 -3.40
CA VAL A 291 23.48 -7.39 -2.04
C VAL A 291 23.54 -5.89 -1.81
N TYR A 292 24.17 -5.14 -2.74
CA TYR A 292 24.31 -3.68 -2.63
C TYR A 292 22.94 -2.97 -2.61
N SER A 293 21.97 -3.46 -3.36
CA SER A 293 20.63 -2.87 -3.43
C SER A 293 19.71 -3.27 -2.26
N CYS A 294 20.12 -4.21 -1.40
CA CYS A 294 19.25 -4.71 -0.33
C CYS A 294 19.02 -3.66 0.75
N PRO A 295 17.77 -3.17 0.99
CA PRO A 295 17.50 -2.15 1.98
C PRO A 295 17.70 -2.62 3.42
N VAL A 296 17.60 -3.93 3.67
CA VAL A 296 17.80 -4.55 4.99
C VAL A 296 19.18 -5.20 5.16
N LYS A 297 20.09 -5.00 4.18
CA LYS A 297 21.50 -5.40 4.24
C LYS A 297 21.74 -6.91 4.45
N ILE A 298 20.84 -7.77 3.95
CA ILE A 298 21.08 -9.21 3.87
C ILE A 298 21.79 -9.57 2.55
N GLU A 299 22.17 -10.85 2.41
CA GLU A 299 22.85 -11.38 1.21
C GLU A 299 21.88 -12.26 0.39
N PRO A 300 21.01 -11.71 -0.48
CA PRO A 300 19.96 -12.48 -1.16
C PRO A 300 20.51 -13.64 -2.01
N VAL A 301 21.65 -13.45 -2.67
CA VAL A 301 22.27 -14.51 -3.48
C VAL A 301 22.78 -15.67 -2.63
N GLN A 302 23.31 -15.42 -1.44
CA GLN A 302 23.75 -16.49 -0.55
C GLN A 302 22.57 -17.26 0.04
N ILE A 303 21.48 -16.54 0.39
CA ILE A 303 20.22 -17.17 0.78
C ILE A 303 19.70 -18.06 -0.35
N MET A 304 19.69 -17.58 -1.59
CA MET A 304 19.34 -18.40 -2.76
C MET A 304 20.21 -19.69 -2.83
N ASN A 305 21.53 -19.56 -2.66
CA ASN A 305 22.43 -20.71 -2.69
C ASN A 305 22.14 -21.70 -1.54
N ALA A 306 21.83 -21.20 -0.34
CA ALA A 306 21.42 -22.02 0.79
C ALA A 306 20.10 -22.77 0.50
N VAL A 307 19.12 -22.10 -0.13
CA VAL A 307 17.87 -22.73 -0.59
C VAL A 307 18.14 -23.85 -1.59
N LYS A 308 19.01 -23.63 -2.57
CA LYS A 308 19.39 -24.65 -3.57
C LYS A 308 20.03 -25.89 -2.94
N ARG A 309 20.77 -25.72 -1.83
CA ARG A 309 21.38 -26.80 -1.05
C ARG A 309 20.47 -27.36 0.05
N ASN A 310 19.26 -26.80 0.24
CA ASN A 310 18.34 -27.12 1.32
C ASN A 310 18.97 -26.95 2.73
N ASP A 311 19.87 -26.00 2.89
CA ASP A 311 20.62 -25.70 4.10
C ASP A 311 19.87 -24.70 4.96
N LYS A 312 19.03 -25.21 5.88
CA LYS A 312 18.17 -24.38 6.76
C LYS A 312 18.98 -23.55 7.76
N GLU A 313 20.09 -24.08 8.27
CA GLU A 313 20.92 -23.36 9.23
C GLU A 313 21.64 -22.17 8.55
N ALA A 314 22.15 -22.38 7.34
CA ALA A 314 22.68 -21.26 6.56
C ALA A 314 21.60 -20.20 6.25
N MET A 315 20.34 -20.59 5.93
CA MET A 315 19.26 -19.64 5.69
C MET A 315 18.96 -18.78 6.93
N LYS A 316 18.98 -19.39 8.13
CA LYS A 316 18.83 -18.67 9.41
C LYS A 316 20.02 -17.77 9.69
N GLY A 317 21.24 -18.29 9.56
CA GLY A 317 22.48 -17.53 9.77
C GLY A 317 22.62 -16.33 8.82
N LEU A 318 22.10 -16.42 7.61
CA LEU A 318 22.00 -15.32 6.63
C LEU A 318 20.80 -14.38 6.88
N GLU A 319 20.10 -14.56 7.99
CA GLU A 319 19.01 -13.70 8.44
C GLU A 319 17.88 -13.52 7.40
N ALA A 320 17.49 -14.61 6.71
CA ALA A 320 16.49 -14.56 5.64
C ALA A 320 15.15 -13.93 6.10
N PHE A 321 14.79 -14.01 7.40
CA PHE A 321 13.60 -13.37 7.97
C PHE A 321 13.61 -11.85 7.92
N LYS A 322 14.78 -11.21 7.85
CA LYS A 322 14.88 -9.75 7.71
C LYS A 322 14.37 -9.25 6.36
N CYS A 323 14.22 -10.13 5.37
CA CYS A 323 13.75 -9.75 4.04
C CYS A 323 12.33 -9.15 4.09
N ILE A 324 12.18 -7.94 3.55
CA ILE A 324 10.91 -7.23 3.40
C ILE A 324 10.22 -7.53 2.06
N GLU A 325 10.75 -8.45 1.27
CA GLU A 325 10.20 -8.92 0.00
C GLU A 325 9.97 -7.80 -1.04
N CYS A 326 10.82 -6.77 -1.01
CA CYS A 326 10.70 -5.58 -1.86
C CYS A 326 11.00 -5.82 -3.35
N GLY A 327 11.48 -6.99 -3.77
CA GLY A 327 11.73 -7.30 -5.17
C GLY A 327 13.05 -6.76 -5.75
N LEU A 328 13.76 -5.84 -5.07
CA LEU A 328 14.96 -5.20 -5.64
C LEU A 328 16.03 -6.18 -6.09
N CYS A 329 16.29 -7.24 -5.34
CA CYS A 329 17.33 -8.22 -5.67
C CYS A 329 17.04 -8.97 -6.98
N ALA A 330 15.77 -9.21 -7.32
CA ALA A 330 15.38 -9.75 -8.60
C ALA A 330 15.43 -8.68 -9.71
N TYR A 331 14.95 -7.46 -9.41
CA TYR A 331 14.92 -6.35 -10.37
C TYR A 331 16.31 -5.96 -10.88
N VAL A 332 17.32 -5.87 -10.00
CA VAL A 332 18.70 -5.49 -10.38
C VAL A 332 19.52 -6.66 -10.93
N CYS A 333 18.97 -7.87 -10.99
CA CYS A 333 19.71 -9.05 -11.42
C CYS A 333 19.95 -9.02 -12.93
N THR A 334 21.22 -8.87 -13.34
CA THR A 334 21.61 -8.90 -14.74
C THR A 334 21.40 -10.25 -15.40
N SER A 335 21.47 -11.34 -14.61
CA SER A 335 21.19 -12.73 -15.06
C SER A 335 19.70 -13.08 -15.00
N LYS A 336 18.80 -12.12 -14.74
CA LYS A 336 17.33 -12.32 -14.71
C LYS A 336 16.84 -13.37 -13.71
N ILE A 337 17.62 -13.67 -12.67
CA ILE A 337 17.26 -14.66 -11.66
C ILE A 337 16.20 -14.09 -10.73
N HIS A 338 15.14 -14.86 -10.48
CA HIS A 338 14.08 -14.51 -9.53
C HIS A 338 14.53 -14.67 -8.06
N VAL A 339 15.60 -13.92 -7.68
CA VAL A 339 16.24 -14.04 -6.36
C VAL A 339 15.26 -13.85 -5.20
N THR A 340 14.31 -12.92 -5.34
CA THR A 340 13.28 -12.65 -4.31
C THR A 340 12.47 -13.91 -3.98
N ASP A 341 12.14 -14.75 -4.97
CA ASP A 341 11.34 -15.95 -4.76
C ASP A 341 12.12 -17.03 -3.99
N TYR A 342 13.42 -17.10 -4.21
CA TYR A 342 14.28 -17.94 -3.38
C TYR A 342 14.30 -17.47 -1.92
N VAL A 343 14.36 -16.17 -1.66
CA VAL A 343 14.33 -15.64 -0.29
C VAL A 343 12.96 -15.88 0.35
N ARG A 344 11.85 -15.71 -0.38
CA ARG A 344 10.50 -16.09 0.06
C ARG A 344 10.41 -17.58 0.40
N LYS A 345 11.02 -18.43 -0.42
CA LYS A 345 11.09 -19.87 -0.17
C LYS A 345 11.90 -20.18 1.09
N ALA A 346 13.04 -19.51 1.30
CA ALA A 346 13.82 -19.65 2.53
C ALA A 346 12.98 -19.35 3.77
N LYS A 347 12.26 -18.22 3.80
CA LYS A 347 11.38 -17.84 4.93
C LYS A 347 10.35 -18.93 5.24
N LYS A 348 9.76 -19.56 4.20
CA LYS A 348 8.79 -20.67 4.38
C LYS A 348 9.42 -21.96 4.90
N LEU A 349 10.70 -22.20 4.59
CA LEU A 349 11.40 -23.42 5.00
C LEU A 349 11.90 -23.38 6.45
N ILE A 350 12.12 -22.18 6.98
CA ILE A 350 12.71 -21.96 8.31
C ILE A 350 11.72 -21.34 9.33
N GLY A 351 10.51 -20.90 8.90
CA GLY A 351 9.37 -20.47 9.71
C GLY A 351 8.34 -21.55 9.75
#